data_c733d6ae8e09d587fac5b27a851ce9d0
#
_entry.id   c733d6ae8e09d587fac5b27a851ce9d0
#
_cell.length_a   1.000
_cell.length_b   1.000
_cell.length_c   1.000
_cell.angle_alpha   90.00
_cell.angle_beta   90.00
_cell.angle_gamma   90.00
#
_symmetry.space_group_name_H-M   'P 1'
#
loop_
_entity.id
_entity.type
_entity.pdbx_description
1 polymer ?
#
loop_
_entity_poly.entity_id
_entity_poly.type
_entity_poly.pdbx_seq_one_letter_code
_entity_poly.pdbx_strand_id
1 'polypeptide(L)'
;MLYRKKNPHGGAAYEAGVLLDLSANTNPLGTPPAVLDAVRSALDRVRDYPDPYCRELVAAIAAHEGVSPDRILCGNGAAELIYAYAEAARPKTAAETAPTFSEYSEGLARQGCRVERYPLREENGFLPDEGILAFLEEKRPEAVFLCTPNNPTGRLFPPALMDRVIALCRELGSRLFVDECFLDLSEGGVSLRSRLEEWPGLFLLKAFTKSYGMAGLRLGYCLTADGDLLERMSACSQPWNVSVPAQAAGIAALGQKEFLDRARAVIREEKPRLKAGLEELGCRVCPSDANYLLFRGPVELGEKLLRRGIALRSCANYHGLGPGWYRTAVRTREENERLLAAMKSAGEE
;
A
#
# COMPACT_ATOMS: atom_id res chain seq x y z
N MET A 1 13.32 -5.59 24.93
CA MET A 1 11.87 -5.67 25.19
C MET A 1 11.13 -5.14 23.97
N LEU A 2 10.01 -5.77 23.55
CA LEU A 2 9.30 -5.46 22.31
C LEU A 2 8.84 -3.99 22.23
N TYR A 3 8.29 -3.44 23.32
CA TYR A 3 7.77 -2.07 23.35
C TYR A 3 8.83 -0.95 23.14
N ARG A 4 10.13 -1.30 23.16
CA ARG A 4 11.23 -0.37 22.88
C ARG A 4 11.76 -0.46 21.45
N LYS A 5 11.23 -1.38 20.64
CA LYS A 5 11.64 -1.50 19.24
C LYS A 5 11.14 -0.31 18.44
N LYS A 6 12.02 0.27 17.61
CA LYS A 6 11.62 1.27 16.63
C LYS A 6 10.69 0.64 15.59
N ASN A 7 9.65 1.36 15.20
CA ASN A 7 8.78 0.94 14.09
C ASN A 7 9.59 0.96 12.79
N PRO A 8 9.70 -0.17 12.08
CA PRO A 8 10.41 -0.22 10.79
C PRO A 8 9.57 0.38 9.63
N HIS A 9 8.32 0.78 9.89
CA HIS A 9 7.38 1.32 8.90
C HIS A 9 7.09 2.80 9.14
N GLY A 10 6.26 3.40 8.28
CA GLY A 10 5.64 4.70 8.53
C GLY A 10 4.45 4.60 9.49
N GLY A 11 3.89 5.74 9.84
CA GLY A 11 2.80 5.86 10.81
C GLY A 11 3.33 6.16 12.21
N ALA A 12 3.96 7.32 12.37
CA ALA A 12 4.61 7.77 13.60
C ALA A 12 3.73 8.70 14.47
N ALA A 13 2.45 8.86 14.13
CA ALA A 13 1.53 9.77 14.83
C ALA A 13 1.36 9.47 16.34
N TYR A 14 1.70 8.26 16.79
CA TYR A 14 1.67 7.87 18.21
C TYR A 14 2.97 8.19 18.96
N GLU A 15 4.02 8.60 18.26
CA GLU A 15 5.29 8.96 18.89
C GLU A 15 5.18 10.33 19.58
N ALA A 16 5.72 10.43 20.78
CA ALA A 16 5.69 11.68 21.56
C ALA A 16 6.40 12.82 20.80
N GLY A 17 5.72 13.97 20.70
CA GLY A 17 6.24 15.17 20.03
C GLY A 17 6.01 15.23 18.53
N VAL A 18 5.44 14.20 17.89
CA VAL A 18 5.05 14.27 16.47
C VAL A 18 3.77 15.10 16.33
N LEU A 19 3.88 16.21 15.60
CA LEU A 19 2.80 17.15 15.31
C LEU A 19 2.28 17.02 13.87
N LEU A 20 3.12 16.47 12.98
CA LEU A 20 2.80 16.24 11.57
C LEU A 20 3.44 14.93 11.12
N ASP A 21 2.61 13.93 10.82
CA ASP A 21 3.06 12.64 10.30
C ASP A 21 2.92 12.57 8.78
N LEU A 22 4.04 12.72 8.08
CA LEU A 22 4.16 12.57 6.63
C LEU A 22 4.73 11.21 6.22
N SER A 23 4.98 10.33 7.20
CA SER A 23 5.51 8.99 6.97
C SER A 23 4.43 8.00 6.49
N ALA A 24 3.15 8.31 6.76
CA ALA A 24 1.99 7.52 6.35
C ALA A 24 1.28 8.16 5.14
N ASN A 25 1.20 7.43 4.03
CA ASN A 25 0.63 7.91 2.76
C ASN A 25 -0.89 7.75 2.73
N THR A 26 -1.60 8.33 3.68
CA THR A 26 -3.07 8.32 3.73
C THR A 26 -3.66 9.47 2.92
N ASN A 27 -4.97 9.42 2.68
CA ASN A 27 -5.71 10.46 1.98
C ASN A 27 -5.43 11.84 2.61
N PRO A 28 -5.06 12.87 1.82
CA PRO A 28 -4.76 14.22 2.34
C PRO A 28 -5.96 14.89 3.01
N LEU A 29 -7.18 14.50 2.67
CA LEU A 29 -8.41 15.01 3.27
C LEU A 29 -8.82 14.27 4.57
N GLY A 30 -8.02 13.29 5.01
CA GLY A 30 -8.34 12.47 6.18
C GLY A 30 -9.41 11.43 5.92
N THR A 31 -10.25 11.15 6.95
CA THR A 31 -11.36 10.19 6.88
C THR A 31 -12.65 10.90 6.53
N PRO A 32 -13.46 10.37 5.57
CA PRO A 32 -14.75 10.97 5.22
C PRO A 32 -15.67 11.09 6.44
N PRO A 33 -16.42 12.20 6.63
CA PRO A 33 -17.36 12.35 7.74
C PRO A 33 -18.37 11.22 7.86
N ALA A 34 -18.95 10.76 6.75
CA ALA A 34 -19.90 9.65 6.74
C ALA A 34 -19.30 8.34 7.27
N VAL A 35 -17.99 8.11 7.05
CA VAL A 35 -17.27 6.96 7.62
C VAL A 35 -17.14 7.10 9.13
N LEU A 36 -16.79 8.29 9.63
CA LEU A 36 -16.70 8.55 11.07
C LEU A 36 -18.06 8.39 11.76
N ASP A 37 -19.14 8.84 11.12
CA ASP A 37 -20.50 8.70 11.65
C ASP A 37 -20.94 7.22 11.68
N ALA A 38 -20.62 6.45 10.66
CA ALA A 38 -20.85 5.01 10.65
C ALA A 38 -20.08 4.29 11.78
N VAL A 39 -18.82 4.68 12.03
CA VAL A 39 -18.02 4.17 13.17
C VAL A 39 -18.69 4.50 14.49
N ARG A 40 -19.10 5.77 14.72
CA ARG A 40 -19.77 6.21 15.96
C ARG A 40 -21.06 5.41 16.21
N SER A 41 -21.88 5.24 15.17
CA SER A 41 -23.12 4.45 15.25
C SER A 41 -22.87 2.96 15.51
N ALA A 42 -21.73 2.43 15.08
CA ALA A 42 -21.36 1.04 15.30
C ALA A 42 -20.87 0.76 16.73
N LEU A 43 -20.53 1.80 17.53
CA LEU A 43 -20.02 1.63 18.89
C LEU A 43 -21.06 0.99 19.84
N ASP A 44 -22.34 1.17 19.62
CA ASP A 44 -23.40 0.55 20.44
C ASP A 44 -23.41 -1.00 20.29
N ARG A 45 -22.78 -1.51 19.22
CA ARG A 45 -22.71 -2.93 18.91
C ARG A 45 -21.38 -3.59 19.29
N VAL A 46 -20.44 -2.86 19.93
CA VAL A 46 -19.11 -3.45 20.29
C VAL A 46 -19.18 -4.56 21.33
N ARG A 47 -20.30 -4.71 22.02
CA ARG A 47 -20.56 -5.83 22.93
C ARG A 47 -20.78 -7.17 22.21
N ASP A 48 -21.11 -7.13 20.91
CA ASP A 48 -21.42 -8.28 20.09
C ASP A 48 -20.20 -8.64 19.23
N TYR A 49 -19.97 -9.93 18.99
CA TYR A 49 -18.98 -10.35 18.00
C TYR A 49 -19.37 -9.88 16.61
N PRO A 50 -18.41 -9.46 15.76
CA PRO A 50 -18.71 -9.10 14.38
C PRO A 50 -19.12 -10.33 13.56
N ASP A 51 -19.77 -10.10 12.41
CA ASP A 51 -19.95 -11.18 11.43
C ASP A 51 -18.58 -11.73 10.97
N PRO A 52 -18.25 -12.99 11.25
CA PRO A 52 -16.94 -13.56 10.93
C PRO A 52 -16.64 -13.66 9.44
N TYR A 53 -17.68 -13.58 8.59
CA TYR A 53 -17.57 -13.60 7.14
C TYR A 53 -17.78 -12.23 6.49
N CYS A 54 -18.01 -11.18 7.29
CA CYS A 54 -18.21 -9.80 6.80
C CYS A 54 -19.27 -9.69 5.70
N ARG A 55 -20.38 -10.44 5.74
CA ARG A 55 -21.33 -10.63 4.63
C ARG A 55 -21.84 -9.34 4.01
N GLU A 56 -22.28 -8.37 4.87
CA GLU A 56 -22.76 -7.07 4.39
C GLU A 56 -21.63 -6.27 3.70
N LEU A 57 -20.43 -6.28 4.29
CA LEU A 57 -19.26 -5.61 3.71
C LEU A 57 -18.84 -6.28 2.40
N VAL A 58 -18.80 -7.61 2.34
CA VAL A 58 -18.48 -8.37 1.11
C VAL A 58 -19.48 -8.06 0.01
N ALA A 59 -20.79 -8.02 0.31
CA ALA A 59 -21.81 -7.64 -0.66
C ALA A 59 -21.62 -6.20 -1.18
N ALA A 60 -21.26 -5.26 -0.29
CA ALA A 60 -20.96 -3.89 -0.69
C ALA A 60 -19.70 -3.77 -1.55
N ILE A 61 -18.63 -4.51 -1.21
CA ILE A 61 -17.40 -4.58 -2.03
C ILE A 61 -17.70 -5.21 -3.38
N ALA A 62 -18.46 -6.30 -3.43
CA ALA A 62 -18.84 -6.98 -4.66
C ALA A 62 -19.57 -6.04 -5.64
N ALA A 63 -20.54 -5.27 -5.11
CA ALA A 63 -21.25 -4.26 -5.91
C ALA A 63 -20.32 -3.13 -6.39
N HIS A 64 -19.39 -2.67 -5.55
CA HIS A 64 -18.44 -1.60 -5.89
C HIS A 64 -17.41 -2.05 -6.94
N GLU A 65 -16.85 -3.25 -6.77
CA GLU A 65 -15.83 -3.78 -7.68
C GLU A 65 -16.43 -4.44 -8.94
N GLY A 66 -17.73 -4.75 -8.94
CA GLY A 66 -18.38 -5.43 -10.03
C GLY A 66 -17.94 -6.90 -10.17
N VAL A 67 -17.69 -7.58 -9.05
CA VAL A 67 -17.26 -8.99 -8.98
C VAL A 67 -18.23 -9.83 -8.13
N SER A 68 -18.17 -11.15 -8.25
CA SER A 68 -18.96 -12.04 -7.39
C SER A 68 -18.47 -11.94 -5.92
N PRO A 69 -19.38 -12.00 -4.92
CA PRO A 69 -19.01 -12.08 -3.50
C PRO A 69 -18.02 -13.24 -3.19
N ASP A 70 -18.11 -14.35 -3.92
CA ASP A 70 -17.23 -15.53 -3.74
C ASP A 70 -15.77 -15.26 -4.16
N ARG A 71 -15.46 -14.08 -4.70
CA ARG A 71 -14.11 -13.66 -5.08
C ARG A 71 -13.43 -12.80 -4.02
N ILE A 72 -14.07 -12.58 -2.87
CA ILE A 72 -13.69 -11.57 -1.89
C ILE A 72 -13.39 -12.21 -0.54
N LEU A 73 -12.26 -11.81 0.06
CA LEU A 73 -11.98 -12.04 1.48
C LEU A 73 -11.57 -10.72 2.13
N CYS A 74 -12.23 -10.39 3.25
CA CYS A 74 -11.88 -9.24 4.08
C CYS A 74 -10.85 -9.62 5.15
N GLY A 75 -9.99 -8.66 5.52
CA GLY A 75 -8.99 -8.87 6.56
C GLY A 75 -8.75 -7.64 7.43
N ASN A 76 -8.11 -7.83 8.57
CA ASN A 76 -7.69 -6.78 9.51
C ASN A 76 -6.53 -5.95 8.96
N GLY A 77 -6.82 -5.21 7.88
CA GLY A 77 -5.87 -4.52 7.03
C GLY A 77 -5.22 -5.45 6.00
N ALA A 78 -4.65 -4.83 4.95
CA ALA A 78 -3.97 -5.55 3.88
C ALA A 78 -2.80 -6.42 4.38
N ALA A 79 -2.14 -6.02 5.47
CA ALA A 79 -1.02 -6.77 6.03
C ALA A 79 -1.44 -8.18 6.47
N GLU A 80 -2.58 -8.35 7.14
CA GLU A 80 -3.09 -9.69 7.49
C GLU A 80 -3.25 -10.57 6.25
N LEU A 81 -3.83 -10.01 5.17
CA LEU A 81 -4.06 -10.76 3.93
C LEU A 81 -2.75 -11.15 3.21
N ILE A 82 -1.68 -10.35 3.33
CA ILE A 82 -0.35 -10.72 2.83
C ILE A 82 0.15 -11.98 3.55
N TYR A 83 0.06 -12.00 4.88
CA TYR A 83 0.50 -13.15 5.68
C TYR A 83 -0.38 -14.37 5.48
N ALA A 84 -1.69 -14.20 5.43
CA ALA A 84 -2.64 -15.28 5.14
C ALA A 84 -2.40 -15.87 3.72
N TYR A 85 -2.12 -15.03 2.72
CA TYR A 85 -1.74 -15.50 1.39
C TYR A 85 -0.45 -16.32 1.43
N ALA A 86 0.60 -15.81 2.07
CA ALA A 86 1.88 -16.52 2.15
C ALA A 86 1.72 -17.89 2.84
N GLU A 87 0.90 -17.98 3.89
CA GLU A 87 0.62 -19.22 4.61
C GLU A 87 -0.26 -20.18 3.81
N ALA A 88 -1.28 -19.68 3.11
CA ALA A 88 -2.20 -20.50 2.32
C ALA A 88 -1.58 -20.99 0.99
N ALA A 89 -0.81 -20.15 0.32
CA ALA A 89 -0.19 -20.48 -0.97
C ALA A 89 1.13 -21.25 -0.82
N ARG A 90 1.90 -20.99 0.24
CA ARG A 90 3.21 -21.64 0.58
C ARG A 90 4.14 -21.83 -0.61
N PRO A 91 4.44 -20.80 -1.42
CA PRO A 91 5.36 -20.94 -2.51
C PRO A 91 6.77 -21.24 -1.97
N LYS A 92 7.52 -22.14 -2.63
CA LYS A 92 8.92 -22.42 -2.30
C LYS A 92 9.84 -21.32 -2.81
N THR A 93 9.47 -20.73 -3.93
CA THR A 93 10.20 -19.63 -4.57
C THR A 93 9.24 -18.52 -4.95
N ALA A 94 9.63 -17.28 -4.70
CA ALA A 94 8.88 -16.10 -5.12
C ALA A 94 9.80 -15.07 -5.75
N ALA A 95 9.24 -14.19 -6.59
CA ALA A 95 9.90 -13.02 -7.13
C ALA A 95 9.19 -11.75 -6.69
N GLU A 96 9.94 -10.70 -6.39
CA GLU A 96 9.44 -9.35 -6.14
C GLU A 96 10.33 -8.32 -6.83
N THR A 97 9.84 -7.10 -7.05
CA THR A 97 10.68 -5.96 -7.43
C THR A 97 11.42 -5.43 -6.19
N ALA A 98 12.55 -4.76 -6.36
CA ALA A 98 13.26 -4.07 -5.26
C ALA A 98 13.77 -2.70 -5.74
N PRO A 99 13.47 -1.59 -4.99
CA PRO A 99 12.74 -1.57 -3.72
C PRO A 99 11.24 -1.81 -3.87
N THR A 100 10.64 -2.52 -2.90
CA THR A 100 9.19 -2.66 -2.75
C THR A 100 8.80 -2.84 -1.27
N PHE A 101 7.52 -3.01 -0.96
CA PHE A 101 7.03 -3.13 0.41
C PHE A 101 7.53 -4.42 1.07
N SER A 102 8.18 -4.30 2.22
CA SER A 102 8.90 -5.41 2.88
C SER A 102 8.01 -6.54 3.37
N GLU A 103 6.70 -6.28 3.63
CA GLU A 103 5.82 -7.29 4.20
C GLU A 103 5.57 -8.49 3.28
N TYR A 104 5.80 -8.35 1.96
CA TYR A 104 5.71 -9.49 1.04
C TYR A 104 6.80 -10.51 1.38
N SER A 105 8.07 -10.09 1.34
CA SER A 105 9.19 -10.97 1.69
C SER A 105 9.19 -11.38 3.15
N GLU A 106 8.74 -10.55 4.09
CA GLU A 106 8.58 -10.92 5.52
C GLU A 106 7.54 -12.04 5.71
N GLY A 107 6.37 -11.93 5.06
CA GLY A 107 5.34 -12.96 5.10
C GLY A 107 5.82 -14.27 4.48
N LEU A 108 6.47 -14.19 3.31
CA LEU A 108 7.02 -15.34 2.60
C LEU A 108 8.16 -16.03 3.38
N ALA A 109 9.04 -15.25 4.01
CA ALA A 109 10.15 -15.78 4.81
C ALA A 109 9.68 -16.62 6.00
N ARG A 110 8.53 -16.28 6.62
CA ARG A 110 7.93 -17.08 7.68
C ARG A 110 7.53 -18.49 7.22
N GLN A 111 7.29 -18.65 5.90
CA GLN A 111 6.95 -19.93 5.29
C GLN A 111 8.17 -20.65 4.69
N GLY A 112 9.39 -20.11 4.89
CA GLY A 112 10.62 -20.67 4.33
C GLY A 112 10.77 -20.45 2.82
N CYS A 113 10.02 -19.52 2.22
CA CYS A 113 10.09 -19.20 0.81
C CYS A 113 11.40 -18.45 0.47
N ARG A 114 12.07 -18.87 -0.61
CA ARG A 114 13.20 -18.13 -1.17
C ARG A 114 12.68 -17.01 -2.07
N VAL A 115 13.04 -15.76 -1.77
CA VAL A 115 12.60 -14.59 -2.51
C VAL A 115 13.74 -14.05 -3.39
N GLU A 116 13.50 -14.04 -4.70
CA GLU A 116 14.36 -13.44 -5.71
C GLU A 116 13.90 -12.01 -6.00
N ARG A 117 14.85 -11.08 -6.21
CA ARG A 117 14.53 -9.65 -6.34
C ARG A 117 14.96 -9.10 -7.69
N TYR A 118 14.00 -8.56 -8.45
CA TYR A 118 14.27 -7.79 -9.65
C TYR A 118 14.62 -6.34 -9.28
N PRO A 119 15.84 -5.84 -9.56
CA PRO A 119 16.24 -4.49 -9.15
C PRO A 119 15.57 -3.43 -10.02
N LEU A 120 14.78 -2.55 -9.40
CA LEU A 120 14.36 -1.30 -10.03
C LEU A 120 15.51 -0.29 -9.93
N ARG A 121 15.74 0.49 -10.98
CA ARG A 121 16.91 1.35 -11.11
C ARG A 121 16.59 2.82 -10.95
N GLU A 122 17.42 3.55 -10.22
CA GLU A 122 17.26 4.99 -10.00
C GLU A 122 17.37 5.76 -11.32
N GLU A 123 18.22 5.30 -12.26
CA GLU A 123 18.52 5.95 -13.53
C GLU A 123 17.28 6.08 -14.43
N ASN A 124 16.32 5.15 -14.33
CA ASN A 124 15.03 5.21 -15.03
C ASN A 124 13.87 5.66 -14.14
N GLY A 125 14.16 6.25 -12.97
CA GLY A 125 13.16 6.69 -12.00
C GLY A 125 12.39 5.53 -11.36
N PHE A 126 13.03 4.38 -11.17
CA PHE A 126 12.47 3.16 -10.61
C PHE A 126 11.26 2.60 -11.38
N LEU A 127 11.15 2.91 -12.67
CA LEU A 127 10.11 2.35 -13.52
C LEU A 127 10.46 0.88 -13.84
N PRO A 128 9.53 -0.08 -13.64
CA PRO A 128 9.73 -1.44 -14.14
C PRO A 128 9.95 -1.45 -15.66
N ASP A 129 10.90 -2.24 -16.12
CA ASP A 129 11.24 -2.39 -17.54
C ASP A 129 11.14 -3.85 -18.01
N GLU A 130 11.33 -4.07 -19.29
CA GLU A 130 11.19 -5.39 -19.94
C GLU A 130 12.17 -6.45 -19.45
N GLY A 131 13.26 -6.06 -18.80
CA GLY A 131 14.22 -6.98 -18.20
C GLY A 131 13.58 -7.89 -17.13
N ILE A 132 12.44 -7.47 -16.55
CA ILE A 132 11.71 -8.31 -15.60
C ILE A 132 11.22 -9.62 -16.25
N LEU A 133 10.91 -9.63 -17.54
CA LEU A 133 10.44 -10.84 -18.22
C LEU A 133 11.56 -11.89 -18.30
N ALA A 134 12.74 -11.51 -18.77
CA ALA A 134 13.89 -12.40 -18.80
C ALA A 134 14.29 -12.91 -17.39
N PHE A 135 14.16 -12.03 -16.37
CA PHE A 135 14.38 -12.42 -14.98
C PHE A 135 13.38 -13.48 -14.52
N LEU A 136 12.08 -13.33 -14.82
CA LEU A 136 11.07 -14.31 -14.47
C LEU A 136 11.23 -15.63 -15.22
N GLU A 137 11.61 -15.59 -16.50
CA GLU A 137 11.93 -16.78 -17.30
C GLU A 137 13.12 -17.57 -16.72
N GLU A 138 14.18 -16.87 -16.29
CA GLU A 138 15.35 -17.47 -15.65
C GLU A 138 15.03 -18.07 -14.28
N LYS A 139 14.34 -17.29 -13.41
CA LYS A 139 14.10 -17.68 -12.00
C LYS A 139 12.94 -18.64 -11.82
N ARG A 140 11.97 -18.67 -12.73
CA ARG A 140 10.76 -19.52 -12.71
C ARG A 140 10.12 -19.59 -11.33
N PRO A 141 9.75 -18.44 -10.70
CA PRO A 141 9.21 -18.42 -9.36
C PRO A 141 7.81 -19.05 -9.33
N GLU A 142 7.42 -19.67 -8.22
CA GLU A 142 6.05 -20.17 -8.02
C GLU A 142 5.05 -19.03 -7.77
N ALA A 143 5.52 -17.87 -7.27
CA ALA A 143 4.71 -16.67 -7.09
C ALA A 143 5.48 -15.40 -7.42
N VAL A 144 4.81 -14.42 -8.03
CA VAL A 144 5.35 -13.09 -8.34
C VAL A 144 4.56 -12.04 -7.57
N PHE A 145 5.27 -11.14 -6.88
CA PHE A 145 4.68 -10.05 -6.10
C PHE A 145 5.00 -8.71 -6.73
N LEU A 146 3.96 -7.98 -7.13
CA LEU A 146 4.07 -6.65 -7.71
C LEU A 146 3.20 -5.66 -6.93
N CYS A 147 3.66 -4.42 -6.80
CA CYS A 147 2.90 -3.33 -6.18
C CYS A 147 2.69 -2.22 -7.22
N THR A 148 1.46 -1.77 -7.42
CA THR A 148 1.13 -0.74 -8.39
C THR A 148 0.03 0.21 -7.88
N PRO A 149 0.37 1.49 -7.61
CA PRO A 149 1.71 2.11 -7.61
C PRO A 149 2.64 1.48 -6.57
N ASN A 150 3.91 1.31 -6.93
CA ASN A 150 4.88 0.66 -6.07
C ASN A 150 5.26 1.52 -4.86
N ASN A 151 5.32 0.91 -3.69
CA ASN A 151 5.83 1.52 -2.46
C ASN A 151 7.26 1.03 -2.21
N PRO A 152 8.30 1.89 -2.17
CA PRO A 152 8.22 3.34 -1.92
C PRO A 152 8.32 4.24 -3.16
N THR A 153 8.48 3.71 -4.37
CA THR A 153 8.87 4.48 -5.55
C THR A 153 7.74 5.34 -6.14
N GLY A 154 6.49 4.99 -5.87
CA GLY A 154 5.31 5.69 -6.38
C GLY A 154 5.00 5.40 -7.86
N ARG A 155 5.74 4.49 -8.51
CA ARG A 155 5.57 4.22 -9.95
C ARG A 155 4.46 3.22 -10.20
N LEU A 156 3.59 3.54 -11.17
CA LEU A 156 2.68 2.56 -11.75
C LEU A 156 3.46 1.53 -12.57
N PHE A 157 3.00 0.30 -12.53
CA PHE A 157 3.52 -0.71 -13.44
C PHE A 157 2.95 -0.45 -14.85
N PRO A 158 3.79 -0.37 -15.91
CA PRO A 158 3.33 -0.06 -17.25
C PRO A 158 2.30 -1.09 -17.75
N PRO A 159 1.11 -0.67 -18.26
CA PRO A 159 0.03 -1.61 -18.60
C PRO A 159 0.44 -2.68 -19.62
N ALA A 160 1.13 -2.28 -20.69
CA ALA A 160 1.59 -3.22 -21.71
C ALA A 160 2.60 -4.25 -21.17
N LEU A 161 3.47 -3.84 -20.23
CA LEU A 161 4.40 -4.75 -19.56
C LEU A 161 3.65 -5.66 -18.58
N MET A 162 2.63 -5.15 -17.88
CA MET A 162 1.78 -5.95 -16.99
C MET A 162 1.06 -7.08 -17.77
N ASP A 163 0.53 -6.79 -18.95
CA ASP A 163 -0.09 -7.79 -19.80
C ASP A 163 0.90 -8.92 -20.18
N ARG A 164 2.14 -8.57 -20.48
CA ARG A 164 3.20 -9.54 -20.79
C ARG A 164 3.61 -10.35 -19.55
N VAL A 165 3.69 -9.72 -18.38
CA VAL A 165 3.96 -10.43 -17.10
C VAL A 165 2.82 -11.41 -16.79
N ILE A 166 1.56 -11.01 -16.97
CA ILE A 166 0.40 -11.91 -16.78
C ILE A 166 0.51 -13.11 -17.72
N ALA A 167 0.78 -12.87 -19.02
CA ALA A 167 0.93 -13.95 -19.99
C ALA A 167 2.06 -14.92 -19.61
N LEU A 168 3.23 -14.38 -19.24
CA LEU A 168 4.38 -15.18 -18.83
C LEU A 168 4.12 -15.95 -17.52
N CYS A 169 3.49 -15.35 -16.52
CA CYS A 169 3.12 -16.05 -15.28
C CYS A 169 2.17 -17.23 -15.56
N ARG A 170 1.21 -17.05 -16.49
CA ARG A 170 0.32 -18.15 -16.94
C ARG A 170 1.11 -19.29 -17.58
N GLU A 171 2.05 -18.97 -18.47
CA GLU A 171 2.91 -19.95 -19.15
C GLU A 171 3.81 -20.71 -18.16
N LEU A 172 4.39 -20.00 -17.18
CA LEU A 172 5.26 -20.59 -16.17
C LEU A 172 4.49 -21.37 -15.09
N GLY A 173 3.15 -21.23 -15.01
CA GLY A 173 2.34 -21.74 -13.90
C GLY A 173 2.54 -20.99 -12.58
N SER A 174 3.10 -19.78 -12.63
CA SER A 174 3.33 -18.92 -11.48
C SER A 174 2.03 -18.23 -11.06
N ARG A 175 1.82 -17.98 -9.76
CA ARG A 175 0.77 -17.09 -9.27
C ARG A 175 1.24 -15.64 -9.34
N LEU A 176 0.33 -14.70 -9.60
CA LEU A 176 0.64 -13.26 -9.60
C LEU A 176 -0.17 -12.55 -8.51
N PHE A 177 0.55 -12.06 -7.50
CA PHE A 177 0.02 -11.19 -6.43
C PHE A 177 0.28 -9.75 -6.81
N VAL A 178 -0.79 -8.93 -6.95
CA VAL A 178 -0.69 -7.51 -7.27
C VAL A 178 -1.29 -6.69 -6.13
N ASP A 179 -0.49 -5.84 -5.51
CA ASP A 179 -0.93 -4.90 -4.50
C ASP A 179 -1.37 -3.58 -5.14
N GLU A 180 -2.68 -3.31 -5.09
CA GLU A 180 -3.34 -2.11 -5.58
C GLU A 180 -3.74 -1.14 -4.45
N CYS A 181 -3.19 -1.26 -3.24
CA CYS A 181 -3.60 -0.46 -2.07
C CYS A 181 -3.47 1.06 -2.23
N PHE A 182 -2.67 1.53 -3.18
CA PHE A 182 -2.51 2.96 -3.49
C PHE A 182 -3.19 3.40 -4.78
N LEU A 183 -3.81 2.46 -5.51
CA LEU A 183 -4.31 2.70 -6.85
C LEU A 183 -5.39 3.79 -6.91
N ASP A 184 -6.33 3.79 -5.96
CA ASP A 184 -7.45 4.74 -5.92
C ASP A 184 -7.02 6.21 -5.79
N LEU A 185 -5.82 6.47 -5.24
CA LEU A 185 -5.24 7.80 -5.10
C LEU A 185 -4.17 8.11 -6.15
N SER A 186 -3.98 7.23 -7.13
CA SER A 186 -3.01 7.42 -8.22
C SER A 186 -3.64 8.11 -9.43
N GLU A 187 -2.78 8.65 -10.28
CA GLU A 187 -3.15 9.22 -11.56
C GLU A 187 -2.94 8.19 -12.67
N GLY A 188 -4.02 7.84 -13.40
CA GLY A 188 -3.95 6.95 -14.56
C GLY A 188 -3.85 5.45 -14.23
N GLY A 189 -3.91 5.07 -12.96
CA GLY A 189 -3.92 3.66 -12.56
C GLY A 189 -5.24 2.96 -12.93
N VAL A 190 -5.13 1.75 -13.49
CA VAL A 190 -6.27 0.90 -13.84
C VAL A 190 -6.15 -0.41 -13.09
N SER A 191 -7.22 -0.80 -12.39
CA SER A 191 -7.27 -2.05 -11.65
C SER A 191 -7.33 -3.26 -12.59
N LEU A 192 -6.65 -4.32 -12.22
CA LEU A 192 -6.67 -5.60 -12.92
C LEU A 192 -7.92 -6.45 -12.61
N ARG A 193 -8.90 -5.92 -11.88
CA ARG A 193 -10.11 -6.67 -11.49
C ARG A 193 -10.88 -7.28 -12.65
N SER A 194 -10.89 -6.65 -13.82
CA SER A 194 -11.53 -7.18 -15.02
C SER A 194 -10.86 -8.45 -15.56
N ARG A 195 -9.62 -8.73 -15.15
CA ARG A 195 -8.83 -9.89 -15.58
C ARG A 195 -8.99 -11.10 -14.64
N LEU A 196 -9.69 -10.95 -13.51
CA LEU A 196 -9.81 -12.01 -12.49
C LEU A 196 -10.45 -13.28 -13.03
N GLU A 197 -11.52 -13.16 -13.80
CA GLU A 197 -12.23 -14.33 -14.37
C GLU A 197 -11.44 -15.01 -15.50
N GLU A 198 -10.44 -14.32 -16.06
CA GLU A 198 -9.61 -14.89 -17.13
C GLU A 198 -8.56 -15.87 -16.57
N TRP A 199 -8.18 -15.70 -15.28
CA TRP A 199 -7.08 -16.46 -14.72
C TRP A 199 -7.11 -16.56 -13.19
N PRO A 200 -7.36 -17.76 -12.61
CA PRO A 200 -7.39 -17.97 -11.16
C PRO A 200 -6.05 -17.71 -10.46
N GLY A 201 -4.93 -17.70 -11.21
CA GLY A 201 -3.60 -17.38 -10.65
C GLY A 201 -3.41 -15.91 -10.27
N LEU A 202 -4.34 -15.01 -10.65
CA LEU A 202 -4.30 -13.60 -10.29
C LEU A 202 -4.93 -13.36 -8.92
N PHE A 203 -4.19 -12.63 -8.07
CA PHE A 203 -4.62 -12.18 -6.75
C PHE A 203 -4.41 -10.68 -6.64
N LEU A 204 -5.45 -9.94 -6.26
CA LEU A 204 -5.39 -8.49 -6.07
C LEU A 204 -5.57 -8.16 -4.58
N LEU A 205 -4.68 -7.33 -4.04
CA LEU A 205 -4.78 -6.81 -2.69
C LEU A 205 -5.23 -5.36 -2.71
N LYS A 206 -6.23 -5.02 -1.89
CA LYS A 206 -6.77 -3.66 -1.76
C LYS A 206 -6.97 -3.27 -0.29
N ALA A 207 -6.96 -1.98 0.00
CA ALA A 207 -7.12 -1.50 1.36
C ALA A 207 -7.87 -0.17 1.45
N PHE A 208 -8.72 -0.05 2.45
CA PHE A 208 -9.37 1.21 2.80
C PHE A 208 -8.42 2.20 3.50
N THR A 209 -7.31 1.70 4.01
CA THR A 209 -6.32 2.43 4.82
C THR A 209 -5.87 3.74 4.19
N LYS A 210 -5.60 3.71 2.88
CA LYS A 210 -5.01 4.83 2.15
C LYS A 210 -6.09 5.69 1.52
N SER A 211 -6.95 5.07 0.75
CA SER A 211 -8.02 5.73 -0.03
C SER A 211 -8.98 6.55 0.84
N TYR A 212 -9.31 6.03 2.02
CA TYR A 212 -10.29 6.64 2.92
C TYR A 212 -9.71 7.08 4.28
N GLY A 213 -8.39 7.15 4.42
CA GLY A 213 -7.77 7.62 5.67
C GLY A 213 -8.08 6.76 6.90
N MET A 214 -8.35 5.46 6.73
CA MET A 214 -8.83 4.56 7.77
C MET A 214 -7.71 3.70 8.39
N ALA A 215 -6.51 4.24 8.50
CA ALA A 215 -5.34 3.48 8.97
C ALA A 215 -5.53 2.83 10.34
N GLY A 216 -6.19 3.52 11.26
CA GLY A 216 -6.46 3.03 12.62
C GLY A 216 -7.57 1.98 12.72
N LEU A 217 -8.48 1.89 11.73
CA LEU A 217 -9.57 0.93 11.71
C LEU A 217 -9.16 -0.45 11.22
N ARG A 218 -8.02 -0.55 10.54
CA ARG A 218 -7.46 -1.82 10.08
C ARG A 218 -8.40 -2.61 9.19
N LEU A 219 -8.65 -2.14 7.95
CA LEU A 219 -9.51 -2.81 6.98
C LEU A 219 -8.85 -2.93 5.61
N GLY A 220 -8.87 -4.12 5.04
CA GLY A 220 -8.45 -4.44 3.69
C GLY A 220 -9.27 -5.61 3.14
N TYR A 221 -9.11 -5.87 1.86
CA TYR A 221 -9.71 -7.01 1.20
C TYR A 221 -8.85 -7.48 0.03
N CYS A 222 -9.06 -8.71 -0.38
CA CYS A 222 -8.45 -9.24 -1.59
C CYS A 222 -9.52 -9.74 -2.56
N LEU A 223 -9.12 -9.84 -3.83
CA LEU A 223 -9.93 -10.35 -4.93
C LEU A 223 -9.15 -11.44 -5.66
N THR A 224 -9.75 -12.59 -5.88
CA THR A 224 -9.20 -13.66 -6.74
C THR A 224 -10.31 -14.60 -7.23
N ALA A 225 -10.10 -15.23 -8.38
CA ALA A 225 -10.98 -16.27 -8.88
C ALA A 225 -10.67 -17.67 -8.30
N ASP A 226 -9.58 -17.81 -7.52
CA ASP A 226 -9.20 -19.07 -6.86
C ASP A 226 -9.95 -19.21 -5.52
N GLY A 227 -11.13 -19.85 -5.55
CA GLY A 227 -11.94 -20.11 -4.36
C GLY A 227 -11.24 -20.98 -3.34
N ASP A 228 -10.48 -21.99 -3.78
CA ASP A 228 -9.71 -22.87 -2.87
C ASP A 228 -8.63 -22.10 -2.12
N LEU A 229 -8.00 -21.11 -2.75
CA LEU A 229 -7.06 -20.23 -2.08
C LEU A 229 -7.75 -19.37 -1.01
N LEU A 230 -8.91 -18.79 -1.32
CA LEU A 230 -9.69 -18.00 -0.36
C LEU A 230 -10.11 -18.83 0.85
N GLU A 231 -10.55 -20.08 0.65
CA GLU A 231 -10.89 -21.00 1.75
C GLU A 231 -9.67 -21.26 2.65
N ARG A 232 -8.51 -21.58 2.06
CA ARG A 232 -7.27 -21.78 2.81
C ARG A 232 -6.83 -20.51 3.55
N MET A 233 -6.93 -19.34 2.91
CA MET A 233 -6.61 -18.07 3.55
C MET A 233 -7.53 -17.78 4.73
N SER A 234 -8.84 -18.03 4.58
CA SER A 234 -9.80 -17.90 5.67
C SER A 234 -9.46 -18.84 6.83
N ALA A 235 -9.06 -20.07 6.55
CA ALA A 235 -8.65 -21.05 7.57
C ALA A 235 -7.34 -20.66 8.29
N CYS A 236 -6.43 -19.92 7.65
CA CYS A 236 -5.22 -19.37 8.27
C CYS A 236 -5.48 -18.08 9.08
N SER A 237 -6.61 -17.43 8.87
CA SER A 237 -6.97 -16.19 9.56
C SER A 237 -7.71 -16.46 10.86
N GLN A 238 -7.66 -15.49 11.78
CA GLN A 238 -8.44 -15.58 13.02
C GLN A 238 -9.93 -15.32 12.74
N PRO A 239 -10.87 -16.06 13.37
CA PRO A 239 -12.28 -15.71 13.32
C PRO A 239 -12.50 -14.32 13.95
N TRP A 240 -13.50 -13.59 13.44
CA TRP A 240 -13.84 -12.23 13.90
C TRP A 240 -12.72 -11.20 13.77
N ASN A 241 -11.81 -11.38 12.83
CA ASN A 241 -10.64 -10.52 12.61
C ASN A 241 -10.97 -9.08 12.23
N VAL A 242 -12.14 -8.85 11.59
CA VAL A 242 -12.60 -7.50 11.20
C VAL A 242 -13.67 -7.01 12.18
N SER A 243 -13.35 -6.01 12.97
CA SER A 243 -14.22 -5.47 14.02
C SER A 243 -15.53 -4.88 13.49
N VAL A 244 -16.58 -4.81 14.34
CA VAL A 244 -17.86 -4.18 14.01
C VAL A 244 -17.70 -2.76 13.47
N PRO A 245 -16.90 -1.85 14.09
CA PRO A 245 -16.70 -0.50 13.55
C PRO A 245 -15.97 -0.51 12.20
N ALA A 246 -15.03 -1.44 11.97
CA ALA A 246 -14.32 -1.54 10.70
C ALA A 246 -15.23 -2.00 9.56
N GLN A 247 -16.13 -2.97 9.81
CA GLN A 247 -17.11 -3.41 8.80
C GLN A 247 -18.07 -2.27 8.44
N ALA A 248 -18.63 -1.57 9.41
CA ALA A 248 -19.52 -0.42 9.18
C ALA A 248 -18.81 0.71 8.41
N ALA A 249 -17.57 1.02 8.79
CA ALA A 249 -16.74 2.01 8.11
C ALA A 249 -16.48 1.66 6.64
N GLY A 250 -16.18 0.39 6.36
CA GLY A 250 -15.94 -0.09 5.00
C GLY A 250 -17.15 0.09 4.10
N ILE A 251 -18.35 -0.28 4.58
CA ILE A 251 -19.60 -0.11 3.84
C ILE A 251 -19.84 1.38 3.54
N ALA A 252 -19.69 2.25 4.53
CA ALA A 252 -19.87 3.69 4.35
C ALA A 252 -18.84 4.32 3.39
N ALA A 253 -17.58 3.82 3.41
CA ALA A 253 -16.50 4.31 2.59
C ALA A 253 -16.72 4.07 1.10
N LEU A 254 -17.29 2.93 0.71
CA LEU A 254 -17.54 2.57 -0.69
C LEU A 254 -18.48 3.55 -1.43
N GLY A 255 -19.36 4.24 -0.69
CA GLY A 255 -20.21 5.29 -1.22
C GLY A 255 -19.52 6.66 -1.41
N GLN A 256 -18.24 6.82 -1.04
CA GLN A 256 -17.56 8.13 -0.98
C GLN A 256 -16.74 8.46 -2.24
N LYS A 257 -17.29 8.22 -3.43
CA LYS A 257 -16.61 8.49 -4.71
C LYS A 257 -16.15 9.94 -4.85
N GLU A 258 -17.06 10.89 -4.56
CA GLU A 258 -16.76 12.33 -4.67
C GLU A 258 -15.63 12.77 -3.71
N PHE A 259 -15.53 12.11 -2.55
CA PHE A 259 -14.43 12.36 -1.62
C PHE A 259 -13.08 11.91 -2.19
N LEU A 260 -13.03 10.77 -2.86
CA LEU A 260 -11.83 10.32 -3.56
C LEU A 260 -11.47 11.25 -4.74
N ASP A 261 -12.48 11.73 -5.49
CA ASP A 261 -12.25 12.68 -6.59
C ASP A 261 -11.62 13.97 -6.09
N ARG A 262 -12.12 14.52 -4.98
CA ARG A 262 -11.51 15.69 -4.32
C ARG A 262 -10.10 15.42 -3.81
N ALA A 263 -9.86 14.26 -3.22
CA ALA A 263 -8.52 13.88 -2.77
C ALA A 263 -7.53 13.80 -3.94
N ARG A 264 -7.93 13.20 -5.07
CA ARG A 264 -7.12 13.18 -6.31
C ARG A 264 -6.85 14.58 -6.84
N ALA A 265 -7.82 15.51 -6.77
CA ALA A 265 -7.62 16.89 -7.16
C ALA A 265 -6.55 17.58 -6.30
N VAL A 266 -6.60 17.42 -4.97
CA VAL A 266 -5.57 17.94 -4.05
C VAL A 266 -4.20 17.33 -4.37
N ILE A 267 -4.11 16.03 -4.57
CA ILE A 267 -2.85 15.37 -4.90
C ILE A 267 -2.27 15.90 -6.20
N ARG A 268 -3.08 16.05 -7.23
CA ARG A 268 -2.67 16.58 -8.55
C ARG A 268 -2.14 18.01 -8.45
N GLU A 269 -2.74 18.84 -7.63
CA GLU A 269 -2.30 20.23 -7.43
C GLU A 269 -1.04 20.31 -6.56
N GLU A 270 -0.99 19.57 -5.47
CA GLU A 270 0.06 19.71 -4.45
C GLU A 270 1.33 18.92 -4.74
N LYS A 271 1.24 17.77 -5.42
CA LYS A 271 2.40 16.92 -5.73
C LYS A 271 3.49 17.66 -6.52
N PRO A 272 3.21 18.36 -7.63
CA PRO A 272 4.23 19.12 -8.36
C PRO A 272 4.83 20.27 -7.55
N ARG A 273 4.05 20.93 -6.68
CA ARG A 273 4.53 22.01 -5.81
C ARG A 273 5.48 21.49 -4.74
N LEU A 274 5.07 20.42 -4.07
CA LEU A 274 5.92 19.74 -3.08
C LEU A 274 7.22 19.25 -3.71
N LYS A 275 7.14 18.65 -4.92
CA LYS A 275 8.31 18.22 -5.68
C LYS A 275 9.26 19.39 -5.93
N ALA A 276 8.77 20.50 -6.50
CA ALA A 276 9.58 21.69 -6.78
C ALA A 276 10.24 22.23 -5.50
N GLY A 277 9.50 22.38 -4.40
CA GLY A 277 10.06 22.86 -3.13
C GLY A 277 11.14 21.94 -2.55
N LEU A 278 11.00 20.62 -2.70
CA LEU A 278 12.04 19.68 -2.30
C LEU A 278 13.30 19.81 -3.17
N GLU A 279 13.13 20.00 -4.50
CA GLU A 279 14.24 20.19 -5.44
C GLU A 279 14.98 21.53 -5.19
N GLU A 280 14.25 22.61 -4.89
CA GLU A 280 14.84 23.90 -4.47
C GLU A 280 15.67 23.80 -3.19
N LEU A 281 15.32 22.86 -2.31
CA LEU A 281 16.09 22.56 -1.10
C LEU A 281 17.24 21.54 -1.34
N GLY A 282 17.58 21.28 -2.60
CA GLY A 282 18.70 20.41 -2.99
C GLY A 282 18.40 18.91 -2.91
N CYS A 283 17.15 18.50 -2.75
CA CYS A 283 16.79 17.09 -2.78
C CYS A 283 16.64 16.59 -4.22
N ARG A 284 17.01 15.34 -4.46
CA ARG A 284 16.72 14.64 -5.71
C ARG A 284 15.41 13.88 -5.58
N VAL A 285 14.37 14.32 -6.28
CA VAL A 285 13.01 13.76 -6.19
C VAL A 285 12.74 12.83 -7.36
N CYS A 286 12.26 11.61 -7.07
CA CYS A 286 11.88 10.64 -8.08
C CYS A 286 10.49 10.95 -8.65
N PRO A 287 10.23 10.63 -9.94
CA PRO A 287 8.88 10.68 -10.50
C PRO A 287 7.92 9.78 -9.72
N SER A 288 6.66 10.21 -9.55
CA SER A 288 5.65 9.44 -8.82
C SER A 288 4.26 9.62 -9.42
N ASP A 289 3.54 8.50 -9.57
CA ASP A 289 2.16 8.44 -10.00
C ASP A 289 1.19 8.33 -8.78
N ALA A 290 1.75 8.15 -7.57
CA ALA A 290 1.04 7.97 -6.30
C ALA A 290 0.86 9.28 -5.51
N ASN A 291 0.23 9.17 -4.33
CA ASN A 291 0.05 10.26 -3.37
C ASN A 291 1.24 10.45 -2.41
N TYR A 292 2.44 10.11 -2.85
CA TYR A 292 3.69 10.28 -2.10
C TYR A 292 4.87 10.46 -3.06
N LEU A 293 5.97 11.00 -2.52
CA LEU A 293 7.22 11.21 -3.25
C LEU A 293 8.35 10.46 -2.56
N LEU A 294 9.12 9.69 -3.34
CA LEU A 294 10.43 9.17 -2.95
C LEU A 294 11.49 10.20 -3.32
N PHE A 295 12.37 10.54 -2.39
CA PHE A 295 13.44 11.49 -2.65
C PHE A 295 14.71 11.17 -1.86
N ARG A 296 15.83 11.68 -2.34
CA ARG A 296 17.13 11.60 -1.66
C ARG A 296 17.50 12.96 -1.12
N GLY A 297 17.90 13.02 0.16
CA GLY A 297 18.33 14.22 0.87
C GLY A 297 19.45 13.90 1.87
N PRO A 298 19.83 14.87 2.73
CA PRO A 298 20.84 14.66 3.79
C PRO A 298 20.49 13.48 4.70
N VAL A 299 21.49 12.70 5.13
CA VAL A 299 21.27 11.47 5.92
C VAL A 299 20.58 11.77 7.26
N GLU A 300 20.87 12.91 7.88
CA GLU A 300 20.32 13.33 9.17
C GLU A 300 18.95 14.03 9.08
N LEU A 301 18.43 14.24 7.85
CA LEU A 301 17.20 15.00 7.63
C LEU A 301 16.02 14.46 8.44
N GLY A 302 15.84 13.14 8.47
CA GLY A 302 14.74 12.52 9.21
C GLY A 302 14.79 12.81 10.71
N GLU A 303 15.99 12.76 11.32
CA GLU A 303 16.18 13.06 12.75
C GLU A 303 16.02 14.56 13.06
N LYS A 304 16.54 15.42 12.19
CA LYS A 304 16.38 16.87 12.32
C LYS A 304 14.90 17.30 12.26
N LEU A 305 14.12 16.70 11.35
CA LEU A 305 12.69 16.98 11.23
C LEU A 305 11.87 16.37 12.38
N LEU A 306 12.24 15.20 12.86
CA LEU A 306 11.56 14.57 14.00
C LEU A 306 11.69 15.44 15.27
N ARG A 307 12.88 16.04 15.52
CA ARG A 307 13.05 17.02 16.61
C ARG A 307 12.16 18.26 16.48
N ARG A 308 11.69 18.58 15.27
CA ARG A 308 10.72 19.65 14.97
C ARG A 308 9.27 19.17 14.92
N GLY A 309 9.02 17.94 15.34
CA GLY A 309 7.69 17.35 15.38
C GLY A 309 7.17 16.88 14.00
N ILE A 310 8.04 16.72 13.00
CA ILE A 310 7.66 16.24 11.67
C ILE A 310 8.28 14.87 11.42
N ALA A 311 7.42 13.88 11.18
CA ALA A 311 7.85 12.52 10.87
C ALA A 311 7.90 12.28 9.36
N LEU A 312 9.07 11.87 8.85
CA LEU A 312 9.26 11.32 7.50
C LEU A 312 9.49 9.80 7.56
N ARG A 313 9.19 9.12 6.46
CA ARG A 313 9.56 7.71 6.29
C ARG A 313 11.00 7.58 5.77
N SER A 314 11.95 7.19 6.64
CA SER A 314 13.27 6.77 6.17
C SER A 314 13.14 5.47 5.37
N CYS A 315 13.64 5.45 4.15
CA CYS A 315 13.61 4.28 3.26
C CYS A 315 14.95 3.51 3.26
N ALA A 316 15.83 3.76 4.21
CA ALA A 316 17.14 3.11 4.31
C ALA A 316 17.08 1.58 4.49
N ASN A 317 15.95 1.06 4.97
CA ASN A 317 15.73 -0.37 5.17
C ASN A 317 15.08 -1.09 3.99
N TYR A 318 14.81 -0.39 2.88
CA TYR A 318 14.34 -1.04 1.65
C TYR A 318 15.52 -1.62 0.87
N HIS A 319 15.35 -2.82 0.31
CA HIS A 319 16.34 -3.39 -0.60
C HIS A 319 16.57 -2.47 -1.81
N GLY A 320 17.83 -2.19 -2.13
CA GLY A 320 18.20 -1.29 -3.23
C GLY A 320 18.22 0.19 -2.88
N LEU A 321 17.82 0.56 -1.63
CA LEU A 321 17.95 1.92 -1.10
C LEU A 321 18.92 1.92 0.10
N GLY A 322 19.35 3.12 0.52
CA GLY A 322 20.27 3.28 1.64
C GLY A 322 19.98 4.55 2.43
N PRO A 323 20.88 4.95 3.34
CA PRO A 323 20.76 6.21 4.09
C PRO A 323 20.58 7.41 3.15
N GLY A 324 19.76 8.38 3.58
CA GLY A 324 19.43 9.57 2.79
C GLY A 324 18.23 9.39 1.87
N TRP A 325 17.69 8.18 1.72
CA TRP A 325 16.43 7.97 1.02
C TRP A 325 15.24 8.13 1.96
N TYR A 326 14.29 8.95 1.53
CA TYR A 326 13.08 9.27 2.28
C TYR A 326 11.85 9.19 1.40
N ARG A 327 10.70 8.91 2.03
CA ARG A 327 9.39 9.03 1.40
C ARG A 327 8.52 9.96 2.22
N THR A 328 7.86 10.92 1.56
CA THR A 328 6.88 11.82 2.16
C THR A 328 5.51 11.65 1.49
N ALA A 329 4.45 11.69 2.28
CA ALA A 329 3.09 11.80 1.73
C ALA A 329 2.90 13.16 1.07
N VAL A 330 2.09 13.22 0.01
CA VAL A 330 1.52 14.47 -0.50
C VAL A 330 0.28 14.77 0.33
N ARG A 331 0.28 15.93 1.01
CA ARG A 331 -0.77 16.35 1.93
C ARG A 331 -1.42 17.64 1.45
N THR A 332 -2.15 18.32 2.36
CA THR A 332 -2.68 19.66 2.07
C THR A 332 -1.56 20.68 1.85
N ARG A 333 -1.90 21.81 1.23
CA ARG A 333 -0.96 22.93 1.02
C ARG A 333 -0.24 23.32 2.30
N GLU A 334 -1.00 23.56 3.35
CA GLU A 334 -0.49 23.98 4.66
C GLU A 334 0.51 22.97 5.23
N GLU A 335 0.17 21.67 5.19
CA GLU A 335 1.02 20.60 5.72
C GLU A 335 2.31 20.45 4.90
N ASN A 336 2.23 20.57 3.56
CA ASN A 336 3.39 20.53 2.68
C ASN A 336 4.32 21.73 2.88
N GLU A 337 3.77 22.95 3.03
CA GLU A 337 4.55 24.17 3.32
C GLU A 337 5.23 24.09 4.68
N ARG A 338 4.59 23.52 5.70
CA ARG A 338 5.22 23.26 7.01
C ARG A 338 6.43 22.32 6.88
N LEU A 339 6.35 21.27 6.06
CA LEU A 339 7.50 20.41 5.78
C LEU A 339 8.64 21.21 5.15
N LEU A 340 8.37 21.93 4.07
CA LEU A 340 9.40 22.69 3.33
C LEU A 340 10.06 23.77 4.21
N ALA A 341 9.29 24.49 5.01
CA ALA A 341 9.81 25.47 5.95
C ALA A 341 10.71 24.83 7.02
N ALA A 342 10.29 23.68 7.58
CA ALA A 342 11.09 22.95 8.55
C ALA A 342 12.38 22.37 7.96
N MET A 343 12.34 21.92 6.68
CA MET A 343 13.54 21.46 5.97
C MET A 343 14.53 22.60 5.72
N LYS A 344 14.05 23.79 5.32
CA LYS A 344 14.89 24.98 5.15
C LYS A 344 15.62 25.32 6.44
N SER A 345 14.89 25.43 7.56
CA SER A 345 15.49 25.71 8.87
C SER A 345 16.46 24.61 9.35
N ALA A 346 16.21 23.35 8.99
CA ALA A 346 17.08 22.23 9.31
C ALA A 346 18.40 22.23 8.51
N GLY A 347 18.41 22.87 7.34
CA GLY A 347 19.60 23.03 6.50
C GLY A 347 20.53 24.16 6.95
N GLU A 348 20.04 25.13 7.76
CA GLU A 348 20.78 26.25 8.30
C GLU A 348 21.55 25.89 9.59
N GLU A 349 21.29 24.72 10.18
CA GLU A 349 21.99 24.10 11.34
C GLU A 349 23.10 23.14 10.90
#